data_bec04d7733facb383250d4f29e70302c
#
_entry.id   bec04d7733facb383250d4f29e70302c
#
_cell.length_a   1.000
_cell.length_b   1.000
_cell.length_c   1.000
_cell.angle_alpha   90.00
_cell.angle_beta   90.00
_cell.angle_gamma   90.00
#
_symmetry.space_group_name_H-M   'P 1'
#
loop_
_entity.id
_entity.type
_entity.pdbx_description
1 polymer ?
#
loop_
_entity_poly.entity_id
_entity_poly.type
_entity_poly.pdbx_seq_one_letter_code
_entity_poly.pdbx_strand_id
1 'polypeptide(L)'
;MRMVASERRRLSRRRVLEEAVRFADREGLEALTMRRLGAELGVEAMSLYNHVPNKSALFDGMVEVLLGEVKIPSENGGWEERTREGYRAFRRLAHEHPNVFPLLVNRPPDTMDGAWLVEEFLRTLVEAGFDKEKALHSFRALSSYTFGYAMAEIRGFALEPDGSRLGAYRLLPEEFPRISELRPQLENVDHDAEFEFGLDLIFAGLRNQL
;
A
#
# COMPACT_ATOMS: atom_id res chain seq x y z
N MET A 1 -40.34 17.44 -21.57
CA MET A 1 -39.21 16.55 -21.36
C MET A 1 -38.45 17.08 -20.14
N ARG A 2 -38.78 16.57 -18.93
CA ARG A 2 -38.18 17.00 -17.66
C ARG A 2 -36.86 16.25 -17.53
N MET A 3 -35.73 16.97 -17.59
CA MET A 3 -34.43 16.46 -17.17
C MET A 3 -34.50 16.10 -15.69
N VAL A 4 -34.21 14.84 -15.40
CA VAL A 4 -34.06 14.30 -14.06
C VAL A 4 -32.91 15.06 -13.38
N ALA A 5 -33.22 15.86 -12.36
CA ALA A 5 -32.25 16.53 -11.54
C ALA A 5 -31.43 15.41 -10.84
N SER A 6 -30.15 15.28 -11.23
CA SER A 6 -29.17 14.47 -10.52
C SER A 6 -29.26 14.84 -9.04
N GLU A 7 -29.63 13.90 -8.17
CA GLU A 7 -29.50 14.01 -6.73
C GLU A 7 -28.06 14.42 -6.43
N ARG A 8 -27.85 15.67 -6.07
CA ARG A 8 -26.56 16.13 -5.53
C ARG A 8 -26.35 15.34 -4.24
N ARG A 9 -25.63 14.21 -4.35
CA ARG A 9 -25.31 13.37 -3.20
C ARG A 9 -24.73 14.27 -2.10
N ARG A 10 -25.38 14.32 -0.94
CA ARG A 10 -25.00 15.13 0.22
C ARG A 10 -23.52 14.95 0.53
N LEU A 11 -22.76 16.03 0.74
CA LEU A 11 -21.37 15.97 1.14
C LEU A 11 -21.28 15.24 2.48
N SER A 12 -20.35 14.28 2.57
CA SER A 12 -20.05 13.51 3.78
C SER A 12 -18.54 13.34 3.91
N ARG A 13 -18.05 13.07 5.12
CA ARG A 13 -16.62 12.79 5.37
C ARG A 13 -16.11 11.71 4.44
N ARG A 14 -16.79 10.57 4.37
CA ARG A 14 -16.44 9.46 3.49
C ARG A 14 -16.29 9.89 2.03
N ARG A 15 -17.25 10.63 1.50
CA ARG A 15 -17.21 11.13 0.11
C ARG A 15 -16.03 12.08 -0.13
N VAL A 16 -15.71 12.94 0.85
CA VAL A 16 -14.52 13.83 0.77
C VAL A 16 -13.25 13.03 0.70
N LEU A 17 -13.12 11.99 1.53
CA LEU A 17 -11.92 11.14 1.60
C LEU A 17 -11.76 10.28 0.33
N GLU A 18 -12.82 9.63 -0.13
CA GLU A 18 -12.80 8.84 -1.37
C GLU A 18 -12.44 9.70 -2.60
N GLU A 19 -12.95 10.94 -2.66
CA GLU A 19 -12.57 11.85 -3.75
C GLU A 19 -11.12 12.32 -3.63
N ALA A 20 -10.63 12.53 -2.40
CA ALA A 20 -9.25 12.89 -2.19
C ALA A 20 -8.28 11.79 -2.62
N VAL A 21 -8.62 10.51 -2.37
CA VAL A 21 -7.86 9.36 -2.86
C VAL A 21 -7.85 9.36 -4.39
N ARG A 22 -9.02 9.39 -5.03
CA ARG A 22 -9.12 9.41 -6.51
C ARG A 22 -8.38 10.60 -7.13
N PHE A 23 -8.46 11.77 -6.51
CA PHE A 23 -7.73 12.95 -6.97
C PHE A 23 -6.22 12.73 -6.89
N ALA A 24 -5.74 12.21 -5.75
CA ALA A 24 -4.31 11.99 -5.53
C ALA A 24 -3.74 10.91 -6.46
N ASP A 25 -4.48 9.84 -6.74
CA ASP A 25 -4.07 8.82 -7.69
C ASP A 25 -3.94 9.36 -9.12
N ARG A 26 -4.78 10.30 -9.48
CA ARG A 26 -4.74 10.94 -10.80
C ARG A 26 -3.69 12.03 -10.93
N GLU A 27 -3.56 12.89 -9.91
CA GLU A 27 -2.80 14.15 -10.00
C GLU A 27 -1.57 14.19 -9.06
N GLY A 28 -1.43 13.22 -8.16
CA GLY A 28 -0.42 13.20 -7.11
C GLY A 28 -0.82 13.93 -5.82
N LEU A 29 -0.22 13.53 -4.70
CA LEU A 29 -0.47 14.13 -3.38
C LEU A 29 -0.09 15.59 -3.27
N GLU A 30 0.95 16.02 -4.00
CA GLU A 30 1.43 17.40 -3.97
C GLU A 30 0.40 18.36 -4.59
N ALA A 31 -0.32 17.88 -5.61
CA ALA A 31 -1.36 18.65 -6.28
C ALA A 31 -2.65 18.79 -5.44
N LEU A 32 -2.82 17.94 -4.40
CA LEU A 32 -4.02 17.91 -3.56
C LEU A 32 -4.04 19.12 -2.61
N THR A 33 -4.99 20.01 -2.87
CA THR A 33 -5.30 21.15 -2.00
C THR A 33 -6.79 21.20 -1.69
N MET A 34 -7.19 21.77 -0.54
CA MET A 34 -8.60 21.90 -0.17
C MET A 34 -9.40 22.65 -1.24
N ARG A 35 -8.80 23.63 -1.90
CA ARG A 35 -9.45 24.38 -3.00
C ARG A 35 -9.72 23.49 -4.21
N ARG A 36 -8.72 22.69 -4.66
CA ARG A 36 -8.87 21.78 -5.80
C ARG A 36 -9.87 20.66 -5.49
N LEU A 37 -9.77 20.08 -4.30
CA LEU A 37 -10.71 19.06 -3.85
C LEU A 37 -12.14 19.59 -3.74
N GLY A 38 -12.33 20.83 -3.27
CA GLY A 38 -13.64 21.49 -3.27
C GLY A 38 -14.20 21.65 -4.69
N ALA A 39 -13.37 22.07 -5.64
CA ALA A 39 -13.76 22.18 -7.05
C ALA A 39 -14.21 20.84 -7.65
N GLU A 40 -13.48 19.74 -7.39
CA GLU A 40 -13.86 18.38 -7.83
C GLU A 40 -15.21 17.94 -7.25
N LEU A 41 -15.46 18.26 -5.99
CA LEU A 41 -16.72 17.93 -5.30
C LEU A 41 -17.88 18.88 -5.63
N GLY A 42 -17.59 19.99 -6.34
CA GLY A 42 -18.56 21.03 -6.66
C GLY A 42 -19.03 21.83 -5.45
N VAL A 43 -18.14 22.05 -4.46
CA VAL A 43 -18.40 22.80 -3.23
C VAL A 43 -17.31 23.81 -2.94
N GLU A 44 -17.61 24.80 -2.10
CA GLU A 44 -16.61 25.73 -1.59
C GLU A 44 -15.63 25.00 -0.64
N ALA A 45 -14.34 25.34 -0.70
CA ALA A 45 -13.31 24.74 0.14
C ALA A 45 -13.65 24.79 1.65
N MET A 46 -14.30 25.86 2.10
CA MET A 46 -14.74 26.00 3.49
C MET A 46 -15.72 24.92 3.94
N SER A 47 -16.53 24.38 3.01
CA SER A 47 -17.46 23.28 3.31
C SER A 47 -16.75 21.99 3.67
N LEU A 48 -15.53 21.77 3.15
CA LEU A 48 -14.73 20.58 3.44
C LEU A 48 -14.25 20.56 4.89
N TYR A 49 -13.95 21.73 5.47
CA TYR A 49 -13.45 21.83 6.85
C TYR A 49 -14.47 21.38 7.91
N ASN A 50 -15.77 21.32 7.55
CA ASN A 50 -16.78 20.70 8.39
C ASN A 50 -16.65 19.17 8.49
N HIS A 51 -15.90 18.54 7.58
CA HIS A 51 -15.71 17.11 7.48
C HIS A 51 -14.27 16.66 7.80
N VAL A 52 -13.29 17.48 7.44
CA VAL A 52 -11.86 17.26 7.67
C VAL A 52 -11.22 18.59 8.11
N PRO A 53 -10.79 18.71 9.37
CA PRO A 53 -10.42 20.01 9.95
C PRO A 53 -9.14 20.61 9.37
N ASN A 54 -8.29 19.82 8.75
CA ASN A 54 -7.03 20.26 8.13
C ASN A 54 -6.50 19.20 7.14
N LYS A 55 -5.42 19.53 6.44
CA LYS A 55 -4.78 18.63 5.46
C LYS A 55 -4.21 17.37 6.11
N SER A 56 -3.73 17.43 7.34
CA SER A 56 -3.26 16.24 8.07
C SER A 56 -4.40 15.26 8.30
N ALA A 57 -5.53 15.72 8.82
CA ALA A 57 -6.71 14.90 9.02
C ALA A 57 -7.31 14.36 7.70
N LEU A 58 -7.13 15.09 6.58
CA LEU A 58 -7.47 14.58 5.26
C LEU A 58 -6.59 13.38 4.91
N PHE A 59 -5.27 13.48 5.08
CA PHE A 59 -4.34 12.39 4.80
C PHE A 59 -4.55 11.18 5.72
N ASP A 60 -4.82 11.40 7.01
CA ASP A 60 -5.16 10.32 7.94
C ASP A 60 -6.44 9.59 7.50
N GLY A 61 -7.45 10.35 7.05
CA GLY A 61 -8.67 9.78 6.50
C GLY A 61 -8.48 9.07 5.13
N MET A 62 -7.54 9.50 4.31
CA MET A 62 -7.19 8.77 3.07
C MET A 62 -6.55 7.42 3.40
N VAL A 63 -5.68 7.34 4.42
CA VAL A 63 -5.15 6.08 4.95
C VAL A 63 -6.27 5.16 5.43
N GLU A 64 -7.27 5.70 6.15
CA GLU A 64 -8.45 4.97 6.58
C GLU A 64 -9.23 4.36 5.39
N VAL A 65 -9.41 5.12 4.31
CA VAL A 65 -10.05 4.61 3.08
C VAL A 65 -9.27 3.45 2.49
N LEU A 66 -7.96 3.59 2.34
CA LEU A 66 -7.11 2.53 1.79
C LEU A 66 -7.15 1.25 2.64
N LEU A 67 -7.04 1.39 3.96
CA LEU A 67 -7.10 0.23 4.87
C LEU A 67 -8.45 -0.46 4.83
N GLY A 68 -9.53 0.28 4.63
CA GLY A 68 -10.88 -0.27 4.44
C GLY A 68 -11.06 -1.08 3.15
N GLU A 69 -10.16 -0.96 2.19
CA GLU A 69 -10.16 -1.74 0.95
C GLU A 69 -9.44 -3.09 1.10
N VAL A 70 -8.57 -3.22 2.12
CA VAL A 70 -7.85 -4.46 2.41
C VAL A 70 -8.83 -5.50 2.94
N LYS A 71 -9.11 -6.50 2.12
CA LYS A 71 -9.90 -7.67 2.53
C LYS A 71 -8.95 -8.77 2.95
N ILE A 72 -8.94 -9.09 4.24
CA ILE A 72 -8.30 -10.31 4.72
C ILE A 72 -9.22 -11.47 4.34
N PRO A 73 -8.71 -12.53 3.67
CA PRO A 73 -9.52 -13.66 3.28
C PRO A 73 -10.17 -14.32 4.51
N SER A 74 -11.37 -14.83 4.28
CA SER A 74 -12.14 -15.58 5.26
C SER A 74 -11.36 -16.79 5.82
N GLU A 75 -11.86 -17.36 6.90
CA GLU A 75 -11.28 -18.44 7.73
C GLU A 75 -10.86 -19.74 6.99
N ASN A 76 -11.02 -19.80 5.66
CA ASN A 76 -10.65 -20.94 4.84
C ASN A 76 -9.15 -20.91 4.52
N GLY A 77 -8.41 -21.90 5.01
CA GLY A 77 -6.98 -22.05 4.76
C GLY A 77 -6.14 -22.06 6.04
N GLY A 78 -4.91 -22.57 5.95
CA GLY A 78 -3.94 -22.53 7.04
C GLY A 78 -3.47 -21.11 7.34
N TRP A 79 -2.86 -20.91 8.51
CA TRP A 79 -2.34 -19.62 8.94
C TRP A 79 -1.41 -18.95 7.91
N GLU A 80 -0.59 -19.76 7.25
CA GLU A 80 0.38 -19.27 6.26
C GLU A 80 -0.34 -18.70 5.05
N GLU A 81 -1.32 -19.42 4.48
CA GLU A 81 -2.07 -18.94 3.31
C GLU A 81 -2.90 -17.69 3.62
N ARG A 82 -3.55 -17.65 4.78
CA ARG A 82 -4.31 -16.47 5.22
C ARG A 82 -3.41 -15.25 5.38
N THR A 83 -2.26 -15.44 6.02
CA THR A 83 -1.27 -14.37 6.23
C THR A 83 -0.70 -13.90 4.90
N ARG A 84 -0.31 -14.82 4.02
CA ARG A 84 0.22 -14.54 2.69
C ARG A 84 -0.76 -13.72 1.84
N GLU A 85 -2.02 -14.15 1.80
CA GLU A 85 -3.05 -13.44 1.03
C GLU A 85 -3.33 -12.03 1.57
N GLY A 86 -3.27 -11.83 2.89
CA GLY A 86 -3.34 -10.51 3.49
C GLY A 86 -2.21 -9.59 2.99
N TYR A 87 -0.97 -10.08 2.95
CA TYR A 87 0.16 -9.30 2.45
C TYR A 87 0.13 -9.10 0.92
N ARG A 88 -0.38 -10.05 0.16
CA ARG A 88 -0.69 -9.86 -1.27
C ARG A 88 -1.73 -8.75 -1.47
N ALA A 89 -2.74 -8.66 -0.59
CA ALA A 89 -3.73 -7.59 -0.66
C ALA A 89 -3.09 -6.20 -0.42
N PHE A 90 -2.15 -6.08 0.51
CA PHE A 90 -1.40 -4.83 0.69
C PHE A 90 -0.54 -4.47 -0.52
N ARG A 91 0.10 -5.45 -1.16
CA ARG A 91 0.87 -5.20 -2.39
C ARG A 91 -0.05 -4.76 -3.53
N ARG A 92 -1.22 -5.39 -3.71
CA ARG A 92 -2.23 -4.94 -4.69
C ARG A 92 -2.66 -3.50 -4.44
N LEU A 93 -2.90 -3.14 -3.18
CA LEU A 93 -3.27 -1.77 -2.80
C LEU A 93 -2.22 -0.74 -3.26
N ALA A 94 -0.93 -1.08 -3.21
CA ALA A 94 0.13 -0.20 -3.69
C ALA A 94 0.06 0.02 -5.20
N HIS A 95 -0.29 -1.01 -5.96
CA HIS A 95 -0.48 -0.91 -7.42
C HIS A 95 -1.76 -0.15 -7.80
N GLU A 96 -2.83 -0.32 -7.03
CA GLU A 96 -4.10 0.38 -7.25
C GLU A 96 -4.00 1.87 -6.87
N HIS A 97 -3.19 2.20 -5.85
CA HIS A 97 -3.05 3.55 -5.29
C HIS A 97 -1.58 4.02 -5.17
N PRO A 98 -0.79 4.00 -6.26
CA PRO A 98 0.65 4.24 -6.20
C PRO A 98 1.03 5.62 -5.65
N ASN A 99 0.17 6.63 -5.85
CA ASN A 99 0.39 7.98 -5.34
C ASN A 99 -0.04 8.16 -3.88
N VAL A 100 -0.95 7.34 -3.37
CA VAL A 100 -1.49 7.44 -2.00
C VAL A 100 -0.82 6.45 -1.04
N PHE A 101 -0.45 5.27 -1.51
CA PHE A 101 0.17 4.21 -0.72
C PHE A 101 1.36 4.68 0.15
N PRO A 102 2.22 5.61 -0.29
CA PRO A 102 3.27 6.16 0.56
C PRO A 102 2.80 6.80 1.87
N LEU A 103 1.53 7.21 1.97
CA LEU A 103 0.97 7.68 3.24
C LEU A 103 0.90 6.58 4.28
N LEU A 104 0.60 5.34 3.90
CA LEU A 104 0.56 4.17 4.81
C LEU A 104 1.90 3.91 5.48
N VAL A 105 3.00 4.13 4.75
CA VAL A 105 4.36 3.91 5.27
C VAL A 105 4.77 5.03 6.25
N ASN A 106 4.35 6.27 5.97
CA ASN A 106 4.78 7.45 6.72
C ASN A 106 3.82 7.86 7.85
N ARG A 107 2.63 7.27 7.90
CA ARG A 107 1.59 7.56 8.90
C ARG A 107 1.13 6.24 9.52
N PRO A 108 1.46 5.99 10.80
CA PRO A 108 0.94 4.81 11.49
C PRO A 108 -0.58 4.79 11.39
N PRO A 109 -1.19 3.62 11.13
CA PRO A 109 -2.64 3.50 11.03
C PRO A 109 -3.27 3.62 12.44
N ASP A 110 -3.35 4.86 12.94
CA ASP A 110 -4.00 5.18 14.23
C ASP A 110 -5.52 5.32 14.01
N THR A 111 -6.10 4.29 13.37
CA THR A 111 -7.51 4.20 13.04
C THR A 111 -8.06 2.85 13.50
N MET A 112 -9.39 2.79 13.69
CA MET A 112 -10.05 1.52 14.05
C MET A 112 -9.84 0.44 12.98
N ASP A 113 -9.92 0.80 11.70
CA ASP A 113 -9.69 -0.14 10.59
C ASP A 113 -8.25 -0.67 10.58
N GLY A 114 -7.27 0.21 10.82
CA GLY A 114 -5.87 -0.20 10.98
C GLY A 114 -5.66 -1.13 12.17
N ALA A 115 -6.27 -0.81 13.32
CA ALA A 115 -6.19 -1.65 14.51
C ALA A 115 -6.83 -3.04 14.27
N TRP A 116 -7.98 -3.09 13.59
CA TRP A 116 -8.63 -4.35 13.22
C TRP A 116 -7.77 -5.21 12.29
N LEU A 117 -7.10 -4.61 11.32
CA LEU A 117 -6.20 -5.34 10.43
C LEU A 117 -5.01 -5.95 11.20
N VAL A 118 -4.38 -5.15 12.08
CA VAL A 118 -3.28 -5.64 12.93
C VAL A 118 -3.74 -6.78 13.84
N GLU A 119 -4.90 -6.61 14.49
CA GLU A 119 -5.51 -7.63 15.36
C GLU A 119 -5.73 -8.94 14.59
N GLU A 120 -6.26 -8.87 13.38
CA GLU A 120 -6.53 -10.05 12.56
C GLU A 120 -5.24 -10.82 12.18
N PHE A 121 -4.18 -10.09 11.80
CA PHE A 121 -2.88 -10.72 11.54
C PHE A 121 -2.30 -11.37 12.79
N LEU A 122 -2.31 -10.66 13.93
CA LEU A 122 -1.81 -11.19 15.19
C LEU A 122 -2.63 -12.40 15.67
N ARG A 123 -3.96 -12.33 15.57
CA ARG A 123 -4.87 -13.42 15.89
C ARG A 123 -4.54 -14.67 15.08
N THR A 124 -4.38 -14.52 13.78
CA THR A 124 -4.03 -15.63 12.86
C THR A 124 -2.74 -16.33 13.29
N LEU A 125 -1.72 -15.58 13.67
CA LEU A 125 -0.43 -16.16 14.11
C LEU A 125 -0.53 -16.82 15.49
N VAL A 126 -1.21 -16.17 16.45
CA VAL A 126 -1.38 -16.74 17.79
C VAL A 126 -2.22 -18.02 17.76
N GLU A 127 -3.31 -18.05 16.99
CA GLU A 127 -4.13 -19.26 16.79
C GLU A 127 -3.36 -20.40 16.12
N ALA A 128 -2.35 -20.08 15.31
CA ALA A 128 -1.44 -21.06 14.71
C ALA A 128 -0.44 -21.67 15.71
N GLY A 129 -0.31 -21.11 16.90
CA GLY A 129 0.59 -21.60 17.96
C GLY A 129 1.83 -20.72 18.22
N PHE A 130 1.98 -19.59 17.55
CA PHE A 130 3.06 -18.65 17.89
C PHE A 130 2.81 -18.04 19.28
N ASP A 131 3.85 -17.94 20.10
CA ASP A 131 3.76 -17.09 21.28
C ASP A 131 3.60 -15.61 20.88
N LYS A 132 3.09 -14.79 21.81
CA LYS A 132 2.70 -13.40 21.53
C LYS A 132 3.86 -12.53 21.04
N GLU A 133 5.06 -12.76 21.56
CA GLU A 133 6.26 -12.00 21.16
C GLU A 133 6.68 -12.37 19.75
N LYS A 134 6.74 -13.66 19.44
CA LYS A 134 7.03 -14.16 18.09
C LYS A 134 5.97 -13.75 17.08
N ALA A 135 4.68 -13.78 17.44
CA ALA A 135 3.61 -13.29 16.58
C ALA A 135 3.81 -11.81 16.22
N LEU A 136 4.14 -10.97 17.20
CA LEU A 136 4.42 -9.55 16.95
C LEU A 136 5.66 -9.35 16.07
N HIS A 137 6.75 -10.09 16.32
CA HIS A 137 7.96 -10.00 15.50
C HIS A 137 7.71 -10.48 14.07
N SER A 138 6.94 -11.55 13.89
CA SER A 138 6.55 -12.09 12.59
C SER A 138 5.70 -11.09 11.79
N PHE A 139 4.70 -10.50 12.44
CA PHE A 139 3.88 -9.45 11.86
C PHE A 139 4.74 -8.27 11.38
N ARG A 140 5.67 -7.79 12.20
CA ARG A 140 6.56 -6.68 11.84
C ARG A 140 7.49 -7.02 10.69
N ALA A 141 8.07 -8.22 10.68
CA ALA A 141 8.96 -8.67 9.62
C ALA A 141 8.24 -8.73 8.27
N LEU A 142 7.07 -9.38 8.24
CA LEU A 142 6.22 -9.50 7.04
C LEU A 142 5.73 -8.13 6.55
N SER A 143 5.29 -7.27 7.48
CA SER A 143 4.85 -5.91 7.14
C SER A 143 6.00 -5.07 6.56
N SER A 144 7.18 -5.11 7.18
CA SER A 144 8.36 -4.37 6.70
C SER A 144 8.80 -4.85 5.33
N TYR A 145 8.80 -6.17 5.09
CA TYR A 145 9.09 -6.72 3.78
C TYR A 145 8.08 -6.24 2.74
N THR A 146 6.79 -6.44 3.01
CA THR A 146 5.72 -6.10 2.05
C THR A 146 5.68 -4.62 1.72
N PHE A 147 5.72 -3.74 2.73
CA PHE A 147 5.70 -2.30 2.49
C PHE A 147 6.98 -1.83 1.76
N GLY A 148 8.15 -2.36 2.14
CA GLY A 148 9.41 -2.03 1.47
C GLY A 148 9.42 -2.47 0.00
N TYR A 149 8.99 -3.70 -0.25
CA TYR A 149 8.90 -4.26 -1.61
C TYR A 149 7.91 -3.46 -2.46
N ALA A 150 6.68 -3.27 -1.99
CA ALA A 150 5.66 -2.53 -2.72
C ALA A 150 6.07 -1.07 -3.00
N MET A 151 6.75 -0.41 -2.04
CA MET A 151 7.30 0.93 -2.26
C MET A 151 8.40 0.95 -3.31
N ALA A 152 9.23 -0.09 -3.39
CA ALA A 152 10.26 -0.20 -4.42
C ALA A 152 9.64 -0.45 -5.80
N GLU A 153 8.61 -1.31 -5.90
CA GLU A 153 7.89 -1.53 -7.17
C GLU A 153 7.30 -0.24 -7.74
N ILE A 154 6.56 0.54 -6.93
CA ILE A 154 5.91 1.76 -7.43
C ILE A 154 6.89 2.92 -7.71
N ARG A 155 8.13 2.84 -7.20
CA ARG A 155 9.16 3.87 -7.39
C ARG A 155 10.33 3.44 -8.27
N GLY A 156 10.40 2.17 -8.63
CA GLY A 156 11.50 1.50 -9.32
C GLY A 156 12.56 0.98 -8.34
N PHE A 157 12.97 -0.25 -8.55
CA PHE A 157 14.10 -0.85 -7.84
C PHE A 157 15.43 -0.26 -8.32
N ALA A 158 16.45 -0.39 -7.48
CA ALA A 158 17.81 -0.05 -7.90
C ALA A 158 18.25 -0.98 -9.04
N LEU A 159 18.88 -0.40 -10.07
CA LEU A 159 19.43 -1.09 -11.25
C LEU A 159 18.37 -1.60 -12.25
N GLU A 160 17.10 -1.41 -12.02
CA GLU A 160 16.10 -1.68 -13.04
C GLU A 160 16.13 -0.61 -14.14
N PRO A 161 16.01 -1.03 -15.41
CA PRO A 161 15.94 -0.11 -16.52
C PRO A 161 14.59 0.61 -16.54
N ASP A 162 14.50 1.78 -15.91
CA ASP A 162 13.34 2.68 -16.04
C ASP A 162 13.37 3.53 -17.31
N GLY A 163 14.21 3.15 -18.26
CA GLY A 163 14.43 3.89 -19.51
C GLY A 163 15.27 5.17 -19.38
N SER A 164 15.49 5.67 -18.16
CA SER A 164 16.17 6.95 -17.93
C SER A 164 17.46 6.85 -17.12
N ARG A 165 17.57 5.91 -16.20
CA ARG A 165 18.67 5.87 -15.22
C ARG A 165 19.81 4.92 -15.59
N LEU A 166 19.56 3.73 -16.08
CA LEU A 166 20.63 2.80 -16.49
C LEU A 166 21.33 3.21 -17.78
N GLY A 167 20.68 3.98 -18.66
CA GLY A 167 21.33 4.58 -19.82
C GLY A 167 22.41 5.59 -19.47
N ALA A 168 22.37 6.19 -18.27
CA ALA A 168 23.35 7.14 -17.78
C ALA A 168 24.60 6.47 -17.15
N TYR A 169 24.45 5.24 -16.61
CA TYR A 169 25.56 4.47 -16.05
C TYR A 169 26.03 3.45 -17.07
N ARG A 170 27.07 3.77 -17.86
CA ARG A 170 27.90 2.77 -18.52
C ARG A 170 28.65 1.99 -17.43
N LEU A 171 27.95 1.04 -16.79
CA LEU A 171 28.58 0.11 -15.86
C LEU A 171 29.57 -0.75 -16.66
N LEU A 172 30.84 -0.49 -16.48
CA LEU A 172 31.90 -1.26 -17.15
C LEU A 172 31.90 -2.68 -16.56
N PRO A 173 31.77 -3.74 -17.38
CA PRO A 173 31.76 -5.12 -16.89
C PRO A 173 32.97 -5.47 -16.02
N GLU A 174 34.10 -4.85 -16.31
CA GLU A 174 35.35 -5.04 -15.55
C GLU A 174 35.26 -4.50 -14.11
N GLU A 175 34.54 -3.42 -13.92
CA GLU A 175 34.33 -2.80 -12.58
C GLU A 175 33.14 -3.44 -11.84
N PHE A 176 32.12 -3.90 -12.58
CA PHE A 176 30.86 -4.43 -12.02
C PHE A 176 30.49 -5.81 -12.62
N PRO A 177 31.36 -6.85 -12.46
CA PRO A 177 31.15 -8.13 -13.14
C PRO A 177 29.85 -8.81 -12.73
N ARG A 178 29.44 -8.74 -11.44
CA ARG A 178 28.22 -9.38 -10.97
C ARG A 178 26.95 -8.73 -11.50
N ILE A 179 26.93 -7.40 -11.56
CA ILE A 179 25.80 -6.67 -12.17
C ILE A 179 25.69 -7.02 -13.67
N SER A 180 26.83 -7.11 -14.35
CA SER A 180 26.88 -7.45 -15.77
C SER A 180 26.40 -8.88 -16.05
N GLU A 181 26.76 -9.84 -15.19
CA GLU A 181 26.29 -11.22 -15.26
C GLU A 181 24.74 -11.31 -15.04
N LEU A 182 24.19 -10.48 -14.17
CA LEU A 182 22.75 -10.46 -13.82
C LEU A 182 21.92 -9.55 -14.72
N ARG A 183 22.52 -8.88 -15.73
CA ARG A 183 21.80 -7.96 -16.62
C ARG A 183 20.54 -8.57 -17.24
N PRO A 184 20.53 -9.82 -17.76
CA PRO A 184 19.32 -10.40 -18.35
C PRO A 184 18.17 -10.54 -17.34
N GLN A 185 18.47 -10.81 -16.07
CA GLN A 185 17.49 -10.89 -14.97
C GLN A 185 16.98 -9.50 -14.60
N LEU A 186 17.86 -8.50 -14.54
CA LEU A 186 17.49 -7.10 -14.26
C LEU A 186 16.62 -6.48 -15.37
N GLU A 187 16.78 -6.92 -16.61
CA GLU A 187 16.01 -6.44 -17.77
C GLU A 187 14.64 -7.15 -17.91
N ASN A 188 14.46 -8.30 -17.27
CA ASN A 188 13.25 -9.13 -17.38
C ASN A 188 12.79 -9.59 -15.99
N VAL A 189 12.45 -8.63 -15.13
CA VAL A 189 12.03 -8.91 -13.76
C VAL A 189 10.58 -9.41 -13.74
N ASP A 190 10.33 -10.49 -13.03
CA ASP A 190 9.00 -10.95 -12.63
C ASP A 190 8.78 -10.59 -11.17
N HIS A 191 8.22 -9.41 -10.93
CA HIS A 191 7.97 -8.91 -9.58
C HIS A 191 7.00 -9.77 -8.78
N ASP A 192 6.08 -10.48 -9.43
CA ASP A 192 5.18 -11.41 -8.74
C ASP A 192 5.98 -12.59 -8.18
N ALA A 193 6.83 -13.19 -9.00
CA ALA A 193 7.70 -14.29 -8.57
C ALA A 193 8.71 -13.85 -7.51
N GLU A 194 9.30 -12.65 -7.63
CA GLU A 194 10.25 -12.13 -6.64
C GLU A 194 9.59 -11.81 -5.30
N PHE A 195 8.40 -11.22 -5.32
CA PHE A 195 7.64 -10.97 -4.09
C PHE A 195 7.30 -12.26 -3.37
N GLU A 196 6.83 -13.27 -4.10
CA GLU A 196 6.53 -14.60 -3.53
C GLU A 196 7.78 -15.28 -3.00
N PHE A 197 8.90 -15.19 -3.70
CA PHE A 197 10.19 -15.72 -3.24
C PHE A 197 10.59 -15.13 -1.89
N GLY A 198 10.47 -13.82 -1.71
CA GLY A 198 10.77 -13.17 -0.43
C GLY A 198 9.82 -13.59 0.69
N LEU A 199 8.52 -13.73 0.39
CA LEU A 199 7.57 -14.30 1.34
C LEU A 199 7.94 -15.74 1.72
N ASP A 200 8.32 -16.58 0.76
CA ASP A 200 8.73 -17.97 1.00
C ASP A 200 9.92 -18.07 1.94
N LEU A 201 10.92 -17.21 1.79
CA LEU A 201 12.06 -17.13 2.71
C LEU A 201 11.61 -16.80 4.14
N ILE A 202 10.71 -15.82 4.30
CA ILE A 202 10.20 -15.44 5.62
C ILE A 202 9.37 -16.58 6.21
N PHE A 203 8.43 -17.15 5.47
CA PHE A 203 7.59 -18.24 5.94
C PHE A 203 8.39 -19.51 6.28
N ALA A 204 9.45 -19.82 5.53
CA ALA A 204 10.35 -20.92 5.86
C ALA A 204 11.00 -20.70 7.24
N GLY A 205 11.39 -19.46 7.56
CA GLY A 205 11.89 -19.10 8.88
C GLY A 205 10.83 -19.20 9.98
N LEU A 206 9.60 -18.75 9.67
CA LEU A 206 8.50 -18.76 10.64
C LEU A 206 8.04 -20.18 11.00
N ARG A 207 7.97 -21.10 10.03
CA ARG A 207 7.64 -22.52 10.31
C ARG A 207 8.56 -23.16 11.35
N ASN A 208 9.80 -22.71 11.45
CA ASN A 208 10.76 -23.19 12.45
C ASN A 208 10.56 -22.56 13.85
N GLN A 209 9.61 -21.63 13.99
CA GLN A 209 9.31 -20.96 15.27
C GLN A 209 8.06 -21.52 15.97
N LEU A 210 7.31 -22.37 15.28
CA LEU A 210 6.20 -23.16 15.83
C LEU A 210 6.73 -24.40 16.54
#